data_81df8f7cb9e17669f8c3fa0fd023e18d
#
_entry.id   81df8f7cb9e17669f8c3fa0fd023e18d
#
_cell.length_a   1.000
_cell.length_b   1.000
_cell.length_c   1.000
_cell.angle_alpha   90.00
_cell.angle_beta   90.00
_cell.angle_gamma   90.00
#
_symmetry.space_group_name_H-M   'P 1'
#
loop_
_entity.id
_entity.type
_entity.pdbx_description
1 polymer ?
#
loop_
_entity_poly.entity_id
_entity_poly.type
_entity_poly.pdbx_seq_one_letter_code
_entity_poly.pdbx_strand_id
1 'polypeptide(L)'
;MRIAICDDDKGTCVELEKIIRKADIENTKMHIDTYHDGEGLLKDFTNGYIFDIIYLDIELPGLNGVRVGEVLREQLHKHRLDLIFISQKGSYCEQLFDLEPRRFYRKPLDETKILLDLKKIITEKSDYPQSVWYENNGREYRIFLDDVLYVEAKEKKVYATDCRGQIIVLKKTLTEWEDIFCKGHFLRCHKSFLVNMDYVSSYSRTEFVMSNGTSIPIGRKYEKITREIWNSYKMEET
;
A
#
# COMPACT_ATOMS: atom_id res chain seq x y z
N MET A 1 -5.86 11.39 3.43
CA MET A 1 -5.52 10.75 2.14
C MET A 1 -4.86 11.76 1.22
N ARG A 2 -3.76 11.41 0.58
CA ARG A 2 -3.04 12.27 -0.36
C ARG A 2 -3.07 11.66 -1.76
N ILE A 3 -3.54 12.42 -2.74
CA ILE A 3 -3.74 11.99 -4.12
C ILE A 3 -2.85 12.83 -5.02
N ALA A 4 -2.06 12.19 -5.89
CA ALA A 4 -1.35 12.89 -6.94
C ALA A 4 -2.07 12.73 -8.28
N ILE A 5 -2.07 13.80 -9.08
CA ILE A 5 -2.46 13.80 -10.47
C ILE A 5 -1.23 14.20 -11.27
N CYS A 6 -0.77 13.36 -12.19
CA CYS A 6 0.38 13.63 -13.03
C CYS A 6 -0.03 13.52 -14.50
N ASP A 7 -0.17 14.65 -15.18
CA ASP A 7 -0.59 14.75 -16.58
C ASP A 7 -0.08 16.08 -17.14
N ASP A 8 0.51 16.10 -18.32
CA ASP A 8 1.05 17.32 -18.93
C ASP A 8 -0.07 18.24 -19.46
N ASP A 9 -1.27 17.68 -19.74
CA ASP A 9 -2.45 18.45 -20.08
C ASP A 9 -3.13 19.02 -18.83
N LYS A 10 -2.96 20.33 -18.63
CA LYS A 10 -3.62 21.07 -17.54
C LYS A 10 -5.14 20.92 -17.53
N GLY A 11 -5.76 20.75 -18.69
CA GLY A 11 -7.19 20.54 -18.82
C GLY A 11 -7.62 19.24 -18.15
N THR A 12 -6.95 18.15 -18.46
CA THR A 12 -7.15 16.84 -17.83
C THR A 12 -6.92 16.89 -16.32
N CYS A 13 -5.86 17.57 -15.85
CA CYS A 13 -5.62 17.74 -14.41
C CYS A 13 -6.80 18.43 -13.71
N VAL A 14 -7.29 19.54 -14.26
CA VAL A 14 -8.43 20.29 -13.69
C VAL A 14 -9.72 19.48 -13.73
N GLU A 15 -9.97 18.75 -14.81
CA GLU A 15 -11.14 17.86 -14.94
C GLU A 15 -11.09 16.76 -13.87
N LEU A 16 -9.97 16.07 -13.76
CA LEU A 16 -9.81 14.97 -12.80
C LEU A 16 -9.88 15.45 -11.34
N GLU A 17 -9.28 16.60 -11.02
CA GLU A 17 -9.40 17.21 -9.71
C GLU A 17 -10.86 17.53 -9.35
N LYS A 18 -11.64 18.08 -10.30
CA LYS A 18 -13.07 18.33 -10.11
C LYS A 18 -13.84 17.02 -9.84
N ILE A 19 -13.54 15.97 -10.59
CA ILE A 19 -14.17 14.65 -10.39
C ILE A 19 -13.84 14.12 -8.99
N ILE A 20 -12.57 14.13 -8.61
CA ILE A 20 -12.13 13.64 -7.31
C ILE A 20 -12.81 14.41 -6.17
N ARG A 21 -12.88 15.73 -6.26
CA ARG A 21 -13.53 16.57 -5.23
C ARG A 21 -15.04 16.34 -5.10
N LYS A 22 -15.72 15.83 -6.13
CA LYS A 22 -17.13 15.43 -6.06
C LYS A 22 -17.34 14.13 -5.29
N ALA A 23 -16.30 13.39 -5.02
CA ALA A 23 -16.39 12.11 -4.30
C ALA A 23 -16.71 12.28 -2.81
N ASP A 24 -17.36 13.38 -2.40
CA ASP A 24 -17.75 13.71 -1.01
C ASP A 24 -17.89 12.47 -0.10
N ILE A 25 -16.78 12.12 0.57
CA ILE A 25 -16.70 10.93 1.41
C ILE A 25 -16.57 11.41 2.85
N GLU A 26 -17.61 11.11 3.64
CA GLU A 26 -17.66 11.48 5.05
C GLU A 26 -16.35 11.12 5.77
N ASN A 27 -15.83 12.08 6.52
CA ASN A 27 -14.62 11.96 7.35
C ASN A 27 -13.28 11.74 6.61
N THR A 28 -13.24 11.83 5.27
CA THR A 28 -11.97 11.69 4.53
C THR A 28 -11.47 13.04 4.02
N LYS A 29 -10.48 13.61 4.69
CA LYS A 29 -9.79 14.81 4.20
C LYS A 29 -8.83 14.43 3.07
N MET A 30 -9.14 14.87 1.84
CA MET A 30 -8.32 14.64 0.65
C MET A 30 -7.41 15.84 0.37
N HIS A 31 -6.12 15.59 0.16
CA HIS A 31 -5.15 16.53 -0.38
C HIS A 31 -4.80 16.09 -1.79
N ILE A 32 -4.90 17.01 -2.74
CA ILE A 32 -4.64 16.73 -4.17
C ILE A 32 -3.44 17.59 -4.57
N ASP A 33 -2.39 16.93 -5.05
CA ASP A 33 -1.20 17.55 -5.60
C ASP A 33 -1.16 17.28 -7.12
N THR A 34 -0.84 18.30 -7.93
CA THR A 34 -0.83 18.19 -9.39
C THR A 34 0.59 18.37 -9.92
N TYR A 35 0.99 17.47 -10.82
CA TYR A 35 2.27 17.45 -11.51
C TYR A 35 2.05 17.46 -13.02
N HIS A 36 2.98 18.07 -13.77
CA HIS A 36 2.91 18.15 -15.22
C HIS A 36 4.04 17.38 -15.92
N ASP A 37 4.89 16.72 -15.14
CA ASP A 37 5.95 15.83 -15.59
C ASP A 37 6.24 14.76 -14.54
N GLY A 38 6.85 13.65 -14.98
CA GLY A 38 7.18 12.53 -14.10
C GLY A 38 8.30 12.82 -13.12
N GLU A 39 9.26 13.67 -13.53
CA GLU A 39 10.42 14.06 -12.73
C GLU A 39 10.01 14.84 -11.49
N GLY A 40 9.06 15.77 -11.61
CA GLY A 40 8.51 16.55 -10.50
C GLY A 40 7.82 15.66 -9.48
N LEU A 41 7.00 14.71 -9.95
CA LEU A 41 6.34 13.71 -9.09
C LEU A 41 7.37 12.85 -8.34
N LEU A 42 8.36 12.29 -9.04
CA LEU A 42 9.40 11.45 -8.43
C LEU A 42 10.29 12.23 -7.48
N LYS A 43 10.57 13.50 -7.75
CA LYS A 43 11.35 14.37 -6.85
C LYS A 43 10.65 14.53 -5.50
N ASP A 44 9.36 14.83 -5.50
CA ASP A 44 8.60 14.97 -4.25
C ASP A 44 8.49 13.62 -3.54
N PHE A 45 8.28 12.53 -4.28
CA PHE A 45 8.27 11.19 -3.73
C PHE A 45 9.60 10.86 -3.02
N THR A 46 10.76 11.12 -3.64
CA THR A 46 12.08 10.90 -3.04
C THR A 46 12.36 11.82 -1.85
N ASN A 47 11.74 13.00 -1.80
CA ASN A 47 11.78 13.92 -0.66
C ASN A 47 10.89 13.49 0.50
N GLY A 48 10.24 12.31 0.41
CA GLY A 48 9.43 11.73 1.48
C GLY A 48 7.94 12.06 1.42
N TYR A 49 7.45 12.66 0.31
CA TYR A 49 6.02 12.80 0.09
C TYR A 49 5.41 11.42 -0.21
N ILE A 50 4.42 11.05 0.56
CA ILE A 50 3.73 9.78 0.44
C ILE A 50 2.36 10.03 -0.16
N PHE A 51 2.04 9.31 -1.23
CA PHE A 51 0.74 9.34 -1.88
C PHE A 51 -0.01 8.04 -1.61
N ASP A 52 -1.31 8.14 -1.41
CA ASP A 52 -2.21 6.99 -1.29
C ASP A 52 -2.71 6.53 -2.66
N ILE A 53 -2.92 7.49 -3.58
CA ILE A 53 -3.37 7.24 -4.94
C ILE A 53 -2.58 8.15 -5.88
N ILE A 54 -2.13 7.61 -7.02
CA ILE A 54 -1.55 8.40 -8.10
C ILE A 54 -2.34 8.12 -9.38
N TYR A 55 -2.93 9.17 -9.96
CA TYR A 55 -3.42 9.18 -11.33
C TYR A 55 -2.28 9.64 -12.23
N LEU A 56 -1.84 8.78 -13.14
CA LEU A 56 -0.61 8.95 -13.91
C LEU A 56 -0.88 8.82 -15.40
N ASP A 57 -0.67 9.90 -16.14
CA ASP A 57 -0.65 9.80 -17.61
C ASP A 57 0.57 9.01 -18.08
N ILE A 58 0.37 8.20 -19.10
CA ILE A 58 1.46 7.42 -19.70
C ILE A 58 2.28 8.30 -20.66
N GLU A 59 1.63 9.19 -21.37
CA GLU A 59 2.25 9.99 -22.44
C GLU A 59 2.83 11.32 -21.92
N LEU A 60 3.60 11.26 -20.82
CA LEU A 60 4.27 12.43 -20.24
C LEU A 60 5.51 12.83 -21.06
N PRO A 61 5.84 14.14 -21.12
CA PRO A 61 7.09 14.61 -21.68
C PRO A 61 8.28 14.16 -20.83
N GLY A 62 9.42 13.86 -21.45
CA GLY A 62 10.61 13.40 -20.73
C GLY A 62 10.48 11.95 -20.25
N LEU A 63 10.29 11.75 -18.97
CA LEU A 63 10.09 10.44 -18.36
C LEU A 63 8.64 10.02 -18.48
N ASN A 64 8.37 9.00 -19.33
CA ASN A 64 6.99 8.51 -19.52
C ASN A 64 6.40 7.86 -18.27
N GLY A 65 5.07 7.81 -18.20
CA GLY A 65 4.36 7.31 -17.02
C GLY A 65 4.62 5.84 -16.69
N VAL A 66 4.95 4.99 -17.67
CA VAL A 66 5.34 3.59 -17.41
C VAL A 66 6.61 3.56 -16.59
N ARG A 67 7.64 4.32 -17.01
CA ARG A 67 8.91 4.38 -16.27
C ARG A 67 8.76 5.02 -14.88
N VAL A 68 7.91 6.02 -14.75
CA VAL A 68 7.54 6.59 -13.42
C VAL A 68 6.92 5.50 -12.54
N GLY A 69 5.99 4.72 -13.08
CA GLY A 69 5.36 3.59 -12.38
C GLY A 69 6.35 2.54 -11.91
N GLU A 70 7.32 2.17 -12.76
CA GLU A 70 8.40 1.23 -12.41
C GLU A 70 9.19 1.73 -11.19
N VAL A 71 9.68 2.97 -11.22
CA VAL A 71 10.42 3.58 -10.10
C VAL A 71 9.59 3.60 -8.82
N LEU A 72 8.31 3.94 -8.91
CA LEU A 72 7.41 3.93 -7.75
C LEU A 72 7.23 2.52 -7.18
N ARG A 73 7.08 1.49 -8.04
CA ARG A 73 6.93 0.09 -7.61
C ARG A 73 8.21 -0.52 -7.05
N GLU A 74 9.39 -0.14 -7.55
CA GLU A 74 10.68 -0.55 -6.98
C GLU A 74 10.86 -0.08 -5.53
N GLN A 75 10.25 1.04 -5.14
CA GLN A 75 10.42 1.66 -3.83
C GLN A 75 9.23 1.45 -2.87
N LEU A 76 8.05 1.10 -3.38
CA LEU A 76 6.84 0.92 -2.59
C LEU A 76 6.10 -0.37 -2.95
N HIS A 77 5.58 -1.04 -1.92
CA HIS A 77 4.67 -2.17 -2.13
C HIS A 77 3.34 -1.72 -2.76
N LYS A 78 2.74 -2.62 -3.56
CA LYS A 78 1.48 -2.40 -4.27
C LYS A 78 0.33 -1.92 -3.36
N HIS A 79 0.25 -2.46 -2.13
CA HIS A 79 -0.84 -2.16 -1.20
C HIS A 79 -0.79 -0.75 -0.61
N ARG A 80 0.37 -0.12 -0.63
CA ARG A 80 0.54 1.23 -0.10
C ARG A 80 0.12 2.31 -1.09
N LEU A 81 0.34 2.09 -2.38
CA LEU A 81 0.08 3.05 -3.44
C LEU A 81 -0.85 2.46 -4.48
N ASP A 82 -2.06 3.01 -4.61
CA ASP A 82 -2.92 2.74 -5.75
C ASP A 82 -2.45 3.53 -6.97
N LEU A 83 -1.84 2.83 -7.91
CA LEU A 83 -1.39 3.40 -9.17
C LEU A 83 -2.48 3.23 -10.22
N ILE A 84 -2.98 4.36 -10.74
CA ILE A 84 -4.06 4.43 -11.71
C ILE A 84 -3.51 5.10 -12.95
N PHE A 85 -3.46 4.37 -14.06
CA PHE A 85 -2.98 4.93 -15.32
C PHE A 85 -4.09 5.55 -16.13
N ILE A 86 -3.74 6.63 -16.84
CA ILE A 86 -4.60 7.33 -17.77
C ILE A 86 -3.87 7.39 -19.12
N SER A 87 -4.56 7.21 -20.25
CA SER A 87 -3.94 7.39 -21.56
C SER A 87 -5.02 7.54 -22.65
N GLN A 88 -4.64 8.16 -23.77
CA GLN A 88 -5.47 8.15 -24.98
C GLN A 88 -5.41 6.78 -25.68
N LYS A 89 -4.32 6.04 -25.55
CA LYS A 89 -4.06 4.78 -26.25
C LYS A 89 -4.26 3.57 -25.33
N GLY A 90 -5.09 2.63 -25.77
CA GLY A 90 -5.30 1.37 -25.08
C GLY A 90 -4.17 0.34 -25.23
N SER A 91 -3.18 0.59 -26.12
CA SER A 91 -2.09 -0.35 -26.42
C SER A 91 -1.06 -0.53 -25.31
N TYR A 92 -1.11 0.30 -24.27
CA TYR A 92 -0.18 0.21 -23.13
C TYR A 92 -0.55 -0.85 -22.10
N CYS A 93 -1.75 -1.44 -22.16
CA CYS A 93 -2.22 -2.41 -21.14
C CYS A 93 -1.25 -3.56 -20.90
N GLU A 94 -0.59 -4.08 -21.97
CA GLU A 94 0.38 -5.17 -21.84
C GLU A 94 1.64 -4.74 -21.07
N GLN A 95 2.12 -3.51 -21.32
CA GLN A 95 3.32 -2.96 -20.66
C GLN A 95 3.07 -2.63 -19.16
N LEU A 96 1.82 -2.44 -18.78
CA LEU A 96 1.44 -2.12 -17.42
C LEU A 96 1.21 -3.36 -16.55
N PHE A 97 1.22 -4.57 -17.13
CA PHE A 97 0.88 -5.79 -16.40
C PHE A 97 1.78 -6.01 -15.18
N ASP A 98 3.09 -5.82 -15.37
CA ASP A 98 4.08 -5.99 -14.29
C ASP A 98 4.01 -4.88 -13.22
N LEU A 99 3.34 -3.76 -13.52
CA LEU A 99 3.15 -2.65 -12.58
C LEU A 99 1.92 -2.84 -11.68
N GLU A 100 1.14 -3.88 -11.93
CA GLU A 100 -0.09 -4.19 -11.19
C GLU A 100 -0.94 -2.92 -10.94
N PRO A 101 -1.42 -2.25 -12.00
CA PRO A 101 -2.17 -1.02 -11.84
C PRO A 101 -3.51 -1.31 -11.18
N ARG A 102 -3.90 -0.45 -10.24
CA ARG A 102 -5.22 -0.55 -9.62
C ARG A 102 -6.35 -0.38 -10.64
N ARG A 103 -6.16 0.55 -11.60
CA ARG A 103 -7.08 0.85 -12.71
C ARG A 103 -6.32 1.41 -13.91
N PHE A 104 -6.97 1.29 -15.05
CA PHE A 104 -6.58 1.98 -16.28
C PHE A 104 -7.82 2.72 -16.84
N TYR A 105 -7.68 4.01 -17.08
CA TYR A 105 -8.70 4.83 -17.72
C TYR A 105 -8.24 5.32 -19.07
N ARG A 106 -9.14 5.21 -20.05
CA ARG A 106 -8.91 5.77 -21.37
C ARG A 106 -9.54 7.16 -21.43
N LYS A 107 -8.81 8.15 -21.99
CA LYS A 107 -9.38 9.47 -22.31
C LYS A 107 -10.35 9.34 -23.50
N PRO A 108 -11.52 10.04 -23.49
CA PRO A 108 -11.98 10.99 -22.46
C PRO A 108 -12.40 10.29 -21.18
N LEU A 109 -12.27 10.99 -20.05
CA LEU A 109 -12.50 10.44 -18.73
C LEU A 109 -14.00 10.19 -18.47
N ASP A 110 -14.33 9.03 -17.94
CA ASP A 110 -15.67 8.68 -17.45
C ASP A 110 -15.80 9.05 -15.98
N GLU A 111 -16.44 10.19 -15.71
CA GLU A 111 -16.67 10.69 -14.36
C GLU A 111 -17.33 9.67 -13.45
N THR A 112 -18.38 8.99 -13.94
CA THR A 112 -19.16 8.04 -13.14
C THR A 112 -18.29 6.86 -12.69
N LYS A 113 -17.49 6.33 -13.62
CA LYS A 113 -16.60 5.20 -13.36
C LYS A 113 -15.49 5.58 -12.38
N ILE A 114 -14.87 6.76 -12.56
CA ILE A 114 -13.82 7.25 -11.65
C ILE A 114 -14.36 7.43 -10.25
N LEU A 115 -15.55 8.03 -10.08
CA LEU A 115 -16.17 8.23 -8.77
C LEU A 115 -16.51 6.92 -8.07
N LEU A 116 -17.03 5.93 -8.78
CA LEU A 116 -17.33 4.61 -8.22
C LEU A 116 -16.06 3.91 -7.75
N ASP A 117 -15.04 3.86 -8.60
CA ASP A 117 -13.77 3.22 -8.27
C ASP A 117 -13.05 3.94 -7.13
N LEU A 118 -13.05 5.28 -7.12
CA LEU A 118 -12.45 6.08 -6.06
C LEU A 118 -13.13 5.83 -4.70
N LYS A 119 -14.47 5.80 -4.66
CA LYS A 119 -15.21 5.46 -3.45
C LYS A 119 -14.85 4.07 -2.93
N LYS A 120 -14.76 3.08 -3.83
CA LYS A 120 -14.35 1.72 -3.46
C LYS A 120 -12.95 1.70 -2.87
N ILE A 121 -11.97 2.33 -3.52
CA ILE A 121 -10.58 2.42 -3.04
C ILE A 121 -10.52 3.06 -1.65
N ILE A 122 -11.24 4.17 -1.44
CA ILE A 122 -11.24 4.87 -0.15
C ILE A 122 -11.87 4.01 0.95
N THR A 123 -12.97 3.32 0.65
CA THR A 123 -13.62 2.42 1.62
C THR A 123 -12.67 1.28 2.01
N GLU A 124 -12.05 0.62 1.06
CA GLU A 124 -11.06 -0.44 1.30
C GLU A 124 -9.89 0.06 2.17
N LYS A 125 -9.38 1.29 1.90
CA LYS A 125 -8.31 1.90 2.70
C LYS A 125 -8.78 2.37 4.09
N SER A 126 -10.05 2.68 4.28
CA SER A 126 -10.58 3.13 5.59
C SER A 126 -10.84 1.98 6.56
N ASP A 127 -11.07 0.78 6.05
CA ASP A 127 -11.35 -0.40 6.86
C ASP A 127 -10.11 -0.90 7.63
N TYR A 128 -8.91 -0.45 7.23
CA TYR A 128 -7.64 -0.82 7.85
C TYR A 128 -6.86 0.39 8.33
N PRO A 129 -6.35 0.40 9.57
CA PRO A 129 -5.46 1.45 10.02
C PRO A 129 -4.14 1.36 9.25
N GLN A 130 -3.92 2.29 8.32
CA GLN A 130 -2.69 2.32 7.50
C GLN A 130 -1.44 2.66 8.31
N SER A 131 -1.61 3.23 9.48
CA SER A 131 -0.49 3.58 10.36
C SER A 131 -0.96 3.69 11.80
N VAL A 132 -0.03 3.47 12.71
CA VAL A 132 -0.25 3.64 14.15
C VAL A 132 0.82 4.56 14.73
N TRP A 133 0.45 5.32 15.75
CA TRP A 133 1.40 6.09 16.54
C TRP A 133 1.91 5.25 17.71
N TYR A 134 3.20 5.30 17.96
CA TYR A 134 3.82 4.71 19.14
C TYR A 134 4.80 5.70 19.76
N GLU A 135 4.95 5.61 21.06
CA GLU A 135 5.89 6.44 21.81
C GLU A 135 7.15 5.64 22.15
N ASN A 136 8.30 6.22 21.89
CA ASN A 136 9.59 5.69 22.31
C ASN A 136 10.46 6.83 22.85
N ASN A 137 10.98 6.67 24.08
CA ASN A 137 11.83 7.64 24.76
C ASN A 137 11.25 9.07 24.81
N GLY A 138 9.93 9.21 25.06
CA GLY A 138 9.26 10.50 25.15
C GLY A 138 9.00 11.19 23.82
N ARG A 139 9.23 10.49 22.69
CA ARG A 139 8.92 10.98 21.34
C ARG A 139 7.85 10.11 20.70
N GLU A 140 6.94 10.73 20.00
CA GLU A 140 5.94 10.05 19.18
C GLU A 140 6.47 9.78 17.78
N TYR A 141 6.26 8.57 17.31
CA TYR A 141 6.64 8.09 15.98
C TYR A 141 5.43 7.48 15.30
N ARG A 142 5.38 7.60 13.99
CA ARG A 142 4.39 6.97 13.15
C ARG A 142 4.99 5.76 12.45
N ILE A 143 4.36 4.60 12.59
CA ILE A 143 4.69 3.40 11.82
C ILE A 143 3.57 3.11 10.84
N PHE A 144 3.92 2.92 9.58
CA PHE A 144 2.98 2.45 8.57
C PHE A 144 2.94 0.93 8.61
N LEU A 145 1.73 0.37 8.69
CA LEU A 145 1.56 -1.08 8.82
C LEU A 145 2.09 -1.83 7.59
N ASP A 146 1.90 -1.23 6.41
CA ASP A 146 2.40 -1.77 5.14
C ASP A 146 3.94 -1.85 5.08
N ASP A 147 4.67 -1.08 5.88
CA ASP A 147 6.12 -1.17 5.93
C ASP A 147 6.61 -2.28 6.88
N VAL A 148 5.74 -2.86 7.71
CA VAL A 148 6.12 -3.86 8.71
C VAL A 148 6.07 -5.27 8.11
N LEU A 149 7.19 -5.99 8.18
CA LEU A 149 7.29 -7.37 7.73
C LEU A 149 6.66 -8.34 8.73
N TYR A 150 7.03 -8.19 9.98
CA TYR A 150 6.53 -9.03 11.07
C TYR A 150 6.67 -8.32 12.41
N VAL A 151 5.93 -8.84 13.38
CA VAL A 151 5.99 -8.39 14.78
C VAL A 151 6.36 -9.59 15.65
N GLU A 152 7.35 -9.42 16.52
CA GLU A 152 7.86 -10.45 17.42
C GLU A 152 7.69 -10.03 18.89
N ALA A 153 7.16 -10.93 19.72
CA ALA A 153 7.20 -10.81 21.18
C ALA A 153 8.39 -11.59 21.72
N LYS A 154 9.36 -10.87 22.30
CA LYS A 154 10.57 -11.43 22.87
C LYS A 154 10.96 -10.67 24.15
N GLU A 155 11.41 -11.38 25.19
CA GLU A 155 11.92 -10.78 26.43
C GLU A 155 10.97 -9.75 27.06
N LYS A 156 9.68 -10.06 27.08
CA LYS A 156 8.61 -9.19 27.62
C LYS A 156 8.42 -7.88 26.84
N LYS A 157 8.99 -7.75 25.66
CA LYS A 157 8.81 -6.62 24.75
C LYS A 157 8.24 -7.10 23.43
N VAL A 158 7.69 -6.18 22.68
CA VAL A 158 7.18 -6.42 21.33
C VAL A 158 7.98 -5.57 20.36
N TYR A 159 8.42 -6.19 19.29
CA TYR A 159 9.26 -5.57 18.26
C TYR A 159 8.58 -5.70 16.91
N ALA A 160 8.48 -4.61 16.16
CA ALA A 160 8.13 -4.64 14.75
C ALA A 160 9.40 -4.49 13.92
N THR A 161 9.56 -5.34 12.90
CA THR A 161 10.64 -5.23 11.91
C THR A 161 10.05 -4.69 10.62
N ASP A 162 10.56 -3.57 10.12
CA ASP A 162 10.12 -2.97 8.87
C ASP A 162 10.89 -3.51 7.65
N CYS A 163 10.43 -3.13 6.44
CA CYS A 163 11.02 -3.55 5.16
C CYS A 163 12.46 -3.02 4.94
N ARG A 164 12.91 -2.04 5.73
CA ARG A 164 14.28 -1.49 5.71
C ARG A 164 15.19 -2.19 6.73
N GLY A 165 14.65 -3.18 7.47
CA GLY A 165 15.36 -3.87 8.55
C GLY A 165 15.42 -3.06 9.85
N GLN A 166 14.68 -1.97 9.98
CA GLN A 166 14.61 -1.20 11.23
C GLN A 166 13.76 -1.96 12.25
N ILE A 167 14.26 -2.05 13.49
CA ILE A 167 13.56 -2.68 14.60
C ILE A 167 12.94 -1.60 15.48
N ILE A 168 11.63 -1.67 15.65
CA ILE A 168 10.82 -0.71 16.38
C ILE A 168 10.27 -1.38 17.64
N VAL A 169 10.52 -0.80 18.81
CA VAL A 169 10.01 -1.32 20.09
C VAL A 169 8.59 -0.80 20.32
N LEU A 170 7.64 -1.71 20.46
CA LEU A 170 6.23 -1.41 20.69
C LEU A 170 5.88 -1.61 22.18
N LYS A 171 5.12 -0.67 22.77
CA LYS A 171 4.83 -0.68 24.23
C LYS A 171 3.70 -1.62 24.64
N LYS A 172 2.80 -1.99 23.74
CA LYS A 172 1.66 -2.86 24.03
C LYS A 172 2.04 -4.33 23.91
N THR A 173 1.21 -5.22 24.45
CA THR A 173 1.35 -6.67 24.28
C THR A 173 1.10 -7.08 22.84
N LEU A 174 1.59 -8.26 22.43
CA LEU A 174 1.36 -8.78 21.10
C LEU A 174 -0.13 -8.98 20.78
N THR A 175 -0.94 -9.33 21.77
CA THR A 175 -2.39 -9.49 21.61
C THR A 175 -3.09 -8.17 21.35
N GLU A 176 -2.72 -7.10 22.06
CA GLU A 176 -3.28 -5.76 21.76
C GLU A 176 -2.85 -5.24 20.38
N TRP A 177 -1.67 -5.60 19.92
CA TRP A 177 -1.22 -5.28 18.57
C TRP A 177 -1.90 -6.17 17.52
N GLU A 178 -2.21 -7.43 17.83
CA GLU A 178 -2.99 -8.32 16.95
C GLU A 178 -4.32 -7.68 16.55
N ASP A 179 -5.06 -7.08 17.49
CA ASP A 179 -6.33 -6.40 17.21
C ASP A 179 -6.19 -5.22 16.23
N ILE A 180 -5.01 -4.64 16.16
CA ILE A 180 -4.71 -3.51 15.27
C ILE A 180 -4.20 -4.01 13.91
N PHE A 181 -3.20 -4.91 13.93
CA PHE A 181 -2.53 -5.40 12.72
C PHE A 181 -3.36 -6.39 11.91
N CYS A 182 -4.11 -7.30 12.56
CA CYS A 182 -4.91 -8.31 11.86
C CYS A 182 -6.20 -7.79 11.23
N LYS A 183 -6.45 -6.49 11.28
CA LYS A 183 -7.45 -5.84 10.41
C LYS A 183 -6.95 -5.65 8.98
N GLY A 184 -5.66 -5.85 8.72
CA GLY A 184 -5.02 -5.80 7.42
C GLY A 184 -4.49 -7.18 7.02
N HIS A 185 -3.38 -7.19 6.31
CA HIS A 185 -2.76 -8.42 5.76
C HIS A 185 -1.90 -9.19 6.78
N PHE A 186 -2.07 -8.91 8.09
CA PHE A 186 -1.34 -9.60 9.14
C PHE A 186 -2.04 -10.85 9.63
N LEU A 187 -1.24 -11.85 9.94
CA LEU A 187 -1.69 -13.14 10.45
C LEU A 187 -0.93 -13.52 11.73
N ARG A 188 -1.67 -13.90 12.78
CA ARG A 188 -1.07 -14.52 13.97
C ARG A 188 -0.75 -15.97 13.66
N CYS A 189 0.52 -16.28 13.41
CA CYS A 189 0.99 -17.65 13.12
C CYS A 189 1.64 -18.36 14.30
N HIS A 190 1.99 -17.63 15.36
CA HIS A 190 2.65 -18.18 16.55
C HIS A 190 2.28 -17.39 17.81
N LYS A 191 2.48 -17.98 19.00
CA LYS A 191 2.28 -17.26 20.28
C LYS A 191 3.08 -15.96 20.38
N SER A 192 4.20 -15.88 19.64
CA SER A 192 5.13 -14.75 19.66
C SER A 192 5.24 -14.01 18.34
N PHE A 193 4.51 -14.37 17.28
CA PHE A 193 4.67 -13.73 15.98
C PHE A 193 3.35 -13.37 15.32
N LEU A 194 3.33 -12.17 14.72
CA LEU A 194 2.40 -11.74 13.67
C LEU A 194 3.23 -11.56 12.40
N VAL A 195 2.79 -12.08 11.27
CA VAL A 195 3.44 -11.93 9.96
C VAL A 195 2.57 -11.08 9.04
N ASN A 196 3.17 -10.20 8.28
CA ASN A 196 2.52 -9.56 7.16
C ASN A 196 2.61 -10.50 5.95
N MET A 197 1.45 -10.93 5.45
CA MET A 197 1.35 -11.92 4.38
C MET A 197 1.89 -11.39 3.04
N ASP A 198 1.87 -10.07 2.82
CA ASP A 198 2.41 -9.43 1.62
C ASP A 198 3.93 -9.59 1.48
N TYR A 199 4.63 -9.84 2.61
CA TYR A 199 6.08 -10.02 2.65
C TYR A 199 6.51 -11.47 2.79
N VAL A 200 5.60 -12.42 2.61
CA VAL A 200 5.95 -13.85 2.65
C VAL A 200 6.51 -14.28 1.31
N SER A 201 7.78 -14.69 1.28
CA SER A 201 8.43 -15.26 0.09
C SER A 201 8.15 -16.76 -0.08
N SER A 202 7.98 -17.49 1.02
CA SER A 202 7.55 -18.90 0.96
C SER A 202 6.80 -19.33 2.21
N TYR A 203 5.93 -20.32 2.04
CA TYR A 203 5.14 -20.92 3.10
C TYR A 203 5.29 -22.44 3.11
N SER A 204 5.51 -22.97 4.28
CA SER A 204 5.42 -24.40 4.57
C SER A 204 4.42 -24.64 5.71
N ARG A 205 4.15 -25.91 6.01
CA ARG A 205 3.27 -26.25 7.12
C ARG A 205 3.79 -25.80 8.50
N THR A 206 5.12 -25.61 8.63
CA THR A 206 5.79 -25.34 9.89
C THR A 206 6.37 -23.94 10.01
N GLU A 207 6.50 -23.22 8.91
CA GLU A 207 7.11 -21.89 8.90
C GLU A 207 6.69 -21.04 7.71
N PHE A 208 6.81 -19.73 7.90
CA PHE A 208 6.89 -18.72 6.86
C PHE A 208 8.33 -18.27 6.67
N VAL A 209 8.77 -18.07 5.43
CA VAL A 209 10.01 -17.34 5.12
C VAL A 209 9.61 -15.95 4.61
N MET A 210 10.10 -14.92 5.27
CA MET A 210 9.83 -13.53 4.90
C MET A 210 10.75 -13.08 3.76
N SER A 211 10.39 -12.00 3.07
CA SER A 211 11.17 -11.43 1.95
C SER A 211 12.61 -11.05 2.30
N ASN A 212 12.89 -10.76 3.58
CA ASN A 212 14.24 -10.50 4.09
C ASN A 212 15.00 -11.78 4.49
N GLY A 213 14.46 -12.97 4.18
CA GLY A 213 15.06 -14.27 4.50
C GLY A 213 14.81 -14.76 5.94
N THR A 214 14.10 -14.01 6.78
CA THR A 214 13.80 -14.44 8.14
C THR A 214 12.79 -15.59 8.14
N SER A 215 13.13 -16.72 8.79
CA SER A 215 12.20 -17.83 9.02
C SER A 215 11.39 -17.60 10.30
N ILE A 216 10.06 -17.68 10.18
CA ILE A 216 9.13 -17.49 11.29
C ILE A 216 8.33 -18.77 11.51
N PRO A 217 8.44 -19.41 12.69
CA PRO A 217 7.79 -20.69 12.93
C PRO A 217 6.28 -20.54 13.08
N ILE A 218 5.55 -21.54 12.58
CA ILE A 218 4.12 -21.68 12.81
C ILE A 218 3.89 -22.58 14.03
N GLY A 219 3.27 -22.04 15.06
CA GLY A 219 2.96 -22.78 16.26
C GLY A 219 1.88 -23.84 16.02
N ARG A 220 2.02 -25.05 16.59
CA ARG A 220 1.06 -26.15 16.43
C ARG A 220 -0.40 -25.74 16.61
N LYS A 221 -0.67 -24.87 17.58
CA LYS A 221 -2.00 -24.33 17.87
C LYS A 221 -2.55 -23.46 16.74
N TYR A 222 -1.69 -22.90 15.92
CA TYR A 222 -2.03 -21.95 14.85
C TYR A 222 -2.06 -22.59 13.46
N GLU A 223 -1.55 -23.83 13.28
CA GLU A 223 -1.40 -24.48 11.97
C GLU A 223 -2.68 -24.49 11.14
N LYS A 224 -3.81 -24.84 11.75
CA LYS A 224 -5.09 -24.94 11.03
C LYS A 224 -5.57 -23.58 10.54
N ILE A 225 -5.64 -22.60 11.44
CA ILE A 225 -6.14 -21.27 11.10
C ILE A 225 -5.18 -20.55 10.14
N THR A 226 -3.86 -20.71 10.33
CA THR A 226 -2.85 -20.15 9.42
C THR A 226 -3.04 -20.67 8.01
N ARG A 227 -3.26 -21.98 7.82
CA ARG A 227 -3.48 -22.57 6.51
C ARG A 227 -4.77 -22.07 5.85
N GLU A 228 -5.84 -21.93 6.63
CA GLU A 228 -7.13 -21.45 6.11
C GLU A 228 -7.00 -20.00 5.62
N ILE A 229 -6.47 -19.12 6.46
CA ILE A 229 -6.29 -17.68 6.11
C ILE A 229 -5.31 -17.53 4.95
N TRP A 230 -4.16 -18.22 4.97
CA TRP A 230 -3.17 -18.15 3.89
C TRP A 230 -3.73 -18.61 2.54
N ASN A 231 -4.57 -19.65 2.52
CA ASN A 231 -5.21 -20.10 1.29
C ASN A 231 -6.23 -19.08 0.78
N SER A 232 -7.03 -18.45 1.66
CA SER A 232 -7.96 -17.39 1.26
C SER A 232 -7.20 -16.18 0.70
N TYR A 233 -6.13 -15.75 1.37
CA TYR A 233 -5.28 -14.65 0.93
C TYR A 233 -4.73 -14.86 -0.50
N LYS A 234 -4.21 -16.07 -0.81
CA LYS A 234 -3.73 -16.40 -2.16
C LYS A 234 -4.82 -16.38 -3.23
N MET A 235 -6.05 -16.69 -2.88
CA MET A 235 -7.18 -16.67 -3.83
C MET A 235 -7.62 -15.25 -4.16
N GLU A 236 -7.38 -14.28 -3.26
CA GLU A 236 -7.67 -12.87 -3.49
C GLU A 236 -6.61 -12.20 -4.38
N GLU A 237 -5.41 -12.78 -4.45
CA GLU A 237 -4.31 -12.30 -5.28
C GLU A 237 -4.29 -12.87 -6.72
N THR A 238 -5.15 -13.85 -7.04
CA THR A 238 -5.25 -14.48 -8.36
C THR A 238 -6.44 -13.93 -9.13
#